data_f033aa6e14e6cf33d2746caef661d007
#
_entry.id   f033aa6e14e6cf33d2746caef661d007
#
_cell.length_a   1.000
_cell.length_b   1.000
_cell.length_c   1.000
_cell.angle_alpha   90.00
_cell.angle_beta   90.00
_cell.angle_gamma   90.00
#
_symmetry.space_group_name_H-M   'P 1'
#
loop_
_entity.id
_entity.type
_entity.pdbx_description
1 polymer ?
#
loop_
_entity_poly.entity_id
_entity_poly.type
_entity_poly.pdbx_seq_one_letter_code
_entity_poly.pdbx_strand_id
1 'polypeptide(L)'
;MRKQKFTQIISAVFLVVFPLVTLAQTPEISFNPNKLIEDKVFSDTQTFGGAEGIQKFLTVKNSVLANTSPDFLAKLKESQVTELKQGLEDPRPNLGRLRTAAELIWDASIQSGLNPQVIIVTLNKEQGLITSANDYDSVKLQKALDRAMGFDCPDAAGCGNLFPGFYYQLFGNYDSTNNRYLGAAKSLMKSFTTTGGRGPSVDGATSRVGQTITLDNTMGGYENILPNQSITLSNNATAALYRYTPHVFNGNYNFWKFFQGWFKYPNGTLLKLAAAADTYIIQNGVKQLVPQ
;
A
#
# COMPACT_ATOMS: atom_id res chain seq x y z
N MET A 1 75.74 -46.02 -33.19
CA MET A 1 75.46 -44.92 -32.25
C MET A 1 74.17 -44.19 -32.70
N ARG A 2 73.06 -44.44 -32.06
CA ARG A 2 71.75 -43.83 -32.38
C ARG A 2 71.53 -42.61 -31.47
N LYS A 3 71.42 -41.41 -32.03
CA LYS A 3 71.12 -40.19 -31.28
C LYS A 3 69.56 -40.09 -31.02
N GLN A 4 69.17 -40.17 -29.77
CA GLN A 4 67.81 -39.87 -29.36
C GLN A 4 67.58 -38.34 -29.31
N LYS A 5 66.56 -37.87 -30.01
CA LYS A 5 66.09 -36.50 -29.93
C LYS A 5 65.03 -36.42 -28.79
N PHE A 6 65.35 -35.66 -27.79
CA PHE A 6 64.36 -35.29 -26.76
C PHE A 6 63.46 -34.14 -27.27
N THR A 7 62.22 -34.44 -27.42
CA THR A 7 61.21 -33.40 -27.71
C THR A 7 60.66 -32.89 -26.40
N GLN A 8 60.95 -31.65 -26.07
CA GLN A 8 60.29 -30.95 -24.91
C GLN A 8 58.90 -30.55 -25.31
N ILE A 9 57.87 -31.04 -24.55
CA ILE A 9 56.50 -30.60 -24.63
C ILE A 9 56.35 -29.46 -23.61
N ILE A 10 56.21 -28.23 -24.12
CA ILE A 10 55.84 -27.06 -23.28
C ILE A 10 54.33 -27.09 -23.09
N SER A 11 53.86 -27.50 -21.90
CA SER A 11 52.48 -27.36 -21.51
C SER A 11 52.21 -25.90 -21.14
N ALA A 12 51.49 -25.18 -21.99
CA ALA A 12 50.99 -23.87 -21.68
C ALA A 12 49.78 -24.01 -20.74
N VAL A 13 49.93 -23.63 -19.49
CA VAL A 13 48.83 -23.52 -18.55
C VAL A 13 48.08 -22.22 -18.83
N PHE A 14 46.92 -22.32 -19.45
CA PHE A 14 46.00 -21.18 -19.58
C PHE A 14 45.33 -20.90 -18.23
N LEU A 15 45.78 -19.85 -17.56
CA LEU A 15 45.12 -19.32 -16.36
C LEU A 15 43.88 -18.59 -16.81
N VAL A 16 42.69 -19.23 -16.71
CA VAL A 16 41.41 -18.57 -16.96
C VAL A 16 41.07 -17.74 -15.72
N VAL A 17 41.33 -16.44 -15.77
CA VAL A 17 40.91 -15.48 -14.75
C VAL A 17 39.41 -15.22 -14.95
N PHE A 18 38.59 -15.89 -14.19
CA PHE A 18 37.16 -15.50 -14.09
C PHE A 18 37.07 -14.17 -13.34
N PRO A 19 36.46 -13.14 -13.95
CA PRO A 19 36.16 -11.92 -13.17
C PRO A 19 35.20 -12.31 -12.06
N LEU A 20 35.58 -12.06 -10.81
CA LEU A 20 34.68 -12.11 -9.67
C LEU A 20 33.62 -11.05 -9.91
N VAL A 21 32.44 -11.44 -10.41
CA VAL A 21 31.28 -10.59 -10.44
C VAL A 21 30.80 -10.50 -8.98
N THR A 22 31.22 -9.46 -8.28
CA THR A 22 30.58 -9.05 -7.02
C THR A 22 29.16 -8.69 -7.38
N LEU A 23 28.23 -9.61 -7.14
CA LEU A 23 26.81 -9.29 -7.08
C LEU A 23 26.68 -8.21 -6.00
N ALA A 24 26.44 -6.98 -6.42
CA ALA A 24 26.04 -5.92 -5.49
C ALA A 24 24.78 -6.45 -4.82
N GLN A 25 24.89 -6.88 -3.57
CA GLN A 25 23.75 -7.21 -2.73
C GLN A 25 22.95 -5.92 -2.63
N THR A 26 21.75 -5.92 -3.22
CA THR A 26 20.77 -4.87 -2.92
C THR A 26 20.60 -4.89 -1.41
N PRO A 27 20.79 -3.76 -0.70
CA PRO A 27 20.61 -3.74 0.73
C PRO A 27 19.22 -4.27 1.04
N GLU A 28 19.17 -5.37 1.80
CA GLU A 28 17.91 -5.90 2.31
C GLU A 28 17.32 -4.82 3.21
N ILE A 29 16.20 -4.21 2.78
CA ILE A 29 15.54 -3.21 3.61
C ILE A 29 14.88 -3.98 4.74
N SER A 30 15.51 -3.94 5.90
CA SER A 30 14.94 -4.54 7.11
C SER A 30 13.73 -3.72 7.59
N PHE A 31 12.71 -4.41 8.07
CA PHE A 31 11.56 -3.76 8.68
C PHE A 31 11.97 -2.91 9.89
N ASN A 32 11.60 -1.64 9.85
CA ASN A 32 11.78 -0.72 10.96
C ASN A 32 10.40 -0.27 11.48
N PRO A 33 9.92 -0.80 12.60
CA PRO A 33 8.62 -0.43 13.14
C PRO A 33 8.54 1.04 13.57
N ASN A 34 9.67 1.68 13.82
CA ASN A 34 9.70 3.09 14.22
C ASN A 34 9.49 4.05 13.03
N LYS A 35 9.69 3.57 11.79
CA LYS A 35 9.55 4.38 10.58
C LYS A 35 9.04 3.55 9.41
N LEU A 36 7.74 3.57 9.19
CA LEU A 36 7.08 2.71 8.20
C LEU A 36 7.28 3.23 6.76
N ILE A 37 7.08 4.51 6.54
CA ILE A 37 7.35 5.22 5.28
C ILE A 37 7.71 6.68 5.56
N GLU A 38 8.24 7.37 4.55
CA GLU A 38 8.57 8.79 4.63
C GLU A 38 7.31 9.67 4.55
N ASP A 39 7.32 10.80 5.26
CA ASP A 39 6.20 11.76 5.24
C ASP A 39 5.90 12.29 3.83
N LYS A 40 6.95 12.59 3.06
CA LYS A 40 6.81 13.05 1.69
C LYS A 40 6.19 11.98 0.77
N VAL A 41 6.45 10.69 1.04
CA VAL A 41 5.83 9.59 0.29
C VAL A 41 4.37 9.43 0.68
N PHE A 42 4.04 9.57 1.98
CA PHE A 42 2.67 9.44 2.47
C PHE A 42 1.70 10.44 1.82
N SER A 43 2.14 11.64 1.51
CA SER A 43 1.34 12.73 0.94
C SER A 43 1.56 12.97 -0.57
N ASP A 44 2.30 12.11 -1.26
CA ASP A 44 2.53 12.24 -2.71
C ASP A 44 1.34 11.67 -3.50
N THR A 45 0.42 12.53 -3.91
CA THR A 45 -0.75 12.14 -4.69
C THR A 45 -0.44 11.81 -6.15
N GLN A 46 0.75 12.13 -6.66
CA GLN A 46 1.06 12.04 -8.09
C GLN A 46 1.72 10.72 -8.52
N THR A 47 1.87 9.77 -7.61
CA THR A 47 2.65 8.54 -7.83
C THR A 47 2.17 7.65 -8.97
N PHE A 48 0.89 7.71 -9.35
CA PHE A 48 0.33 6.97 -10.49
C PHE A 48 0.03 7.85 -11.73
N GLY A 49 0.10 9.17 -11.60
CA GLY A 49 -0.23 10.09 -12.69
C GLY A 49 -1.71 10.13 -13.06
N GLY A 50 -2.58 9.50 -12.29
CA GLY A 50 -4.03 9.48 -12.52
C GLY A 50 -4.70 8.12 -12.32
N ALA A 51 -6.00 8.08 -12.53
CA ALA A 51 -6.80 6.86 -12.42
C ALA A 51 -6.38 5.77 -13.43
N GLU A 52 -5.92 6.17 -14.61
CA GLU A 52 -5.44 5.22 -15.64
C GLU A 52 -4.21 4.43 -15.15
N GLY A 53 -3.25 5.11 -14.50
CA GLY A 53 -2.09 4.45 -13.91
C GLY A 53 -2.48 3.48 -12.80
N ILE A 54 -3.47 3.83 -11.99
CA ILE A 54 -4.03 2.92 -10.97
C ILE A 54 -4.70 1.72 -11.64
N GLN A 55 -5.54 1.94 -12.67
CA GLN A 55 -6.21 0.86 -13.41
C GLN A 55 -5.20 -0.12 -14.00
N LYS A 56 -4.12 0.40 -14.61
CA LYS A 56 -3.02 -0.43 -15.15
C LYS A 56 -2.35 -1.27 -14.06
N PHE A 57 -2.07 -0.68 -12.90
CA PHE A 57 -1.50 -1.39 -11.75
C PHE A 57 -2.44 -2.52 -11.28
N LEU A 58 -3.73 -2.23 -11.08
CA LEU A 58 -4.73 -3.20 -10.66
C LEU A 58 -4.83 -4.37 -11.65
N THR A 59 -4.80 -4.08 -12.96
CA THR A 59 -4.82 -5.09 -14.03
C THR A 59 -3.58 -5.99 -13.98
N VAL A 60 -2.38 -5.40 -13.86
CA VAL A 60 -1.12 -6.17 -13.77
C VAL A 60 -1.09 -7.05 -12.52
N LYS A 61 -1.69 -6.60 -11.42
CA LYS A 61 -1.81 -7.38 -10.17
C LYS A 61 -2.90 -8.44 -10.25
N ASN A 62 -3.67 -8.51 -11.34
CA ASN A 62 -4.87 -9.36 -11.44
C ASN A 62 -5.84 -9.12 -10.28
N SER A 63 -6.02 -7.85 -9.92
CA SER A 63 -6.88 -7.44 -8.81
C SER A 63 -8.36 -7.58 -9.18
N VAL A 64 -9.19 -7.99 -8.23
CA VAL A 64 -10.65 -7.96 -8.41
C VAL A 64 -11.16 -6.54 -8.67
N LEU A 65 -10.46 -5.52 -8.17
CA LEU A 65 -10.79 -4.11 -8.39
C LEU A 65 -10.48 -3.62 -9.82
N ALA A 66 -9.79 -4.41 -10.65
CA ALA A 66 -9.58 -4.09 -12.06
C ALA A 66 -10.84 -4.28 -12.92
N ASN A 67 -11.88 -4.93 -12.39
CA ASN A 67 -13.11 -5.21 -13.10
C ASN A 67 -13.90 -3.91 -13.34
N THR A 68 -14.31 -3.70 -14.60
CA THR A 68 -15.06 -2.51 -15.05
C THR A 68 -16.47 -2.85 -15.54
N SER A 69 -16.93 -4.09 -15.33
CA SER A 69 -18.29 -4.47 -15.72
C SER A 69 -19.34 -3.69 -14.93
N PRO A 70 -20.50 -3.36 -15.54
CA PRO A 70 -21.57 -2.63 -14.85
C PRO A 70 -22.00 -3.30 -13.54
N ASP A 71 -22.09 -4.63 -13.52
CA ASP A 71 -22.47 -5.41 -12.34
C ASP A 71 -21.46 -5.28 -11.20
N PHE A 72 -20.16 -5.18 -11.53
CA PHE A 72 -19.14 -4.95 -10.52
C PHE A 72 -19.18 -3.50 -10.02
N LEU A 73 -19.28 -2.52 -10.93
CA LEU A 73 -19.33 -1.10 -10.55
C LEU A 73 -20.52 -0.81 -9.62
N ALA A 74 -21.68 -1.46 -9.85
CA ALA A 74 -22.83 -1.34 -8.94
C ALA A 74 -22.53 -1.82 -7.51
N LYS A 75 -21.64 -2.81 -7.34
CA LYS A 75 -21.22 -3.32 -6.02
C LYS A 75 -20.38 -2.32 -5.22
N LEU A 76 -19.78 -1.33 -5.88
CA LEU A 76 -18.97 -0.30 -5.20
C LEU A 76 -19.82 0.69 -4.40
N LYS A 77 -21.13 0.64 -4.56
CA LYS A 77 -22.15 1.45 -3.84
C LYS A 77 -22.04 2.97 -4.05
N GLU A 78 -21.34 3.41 -5.08
CA GLU A 78 -21.30 4.83 -5.42
C GLU A 78 -22.70 5.39 -5.78
N SER A 79 -23.53 4.59 -6.46
CA SER A 79 -24.90 4.97 -6.85
C SER A 79 -25.87 5.13 -5.70
N GLN A 80 -25.51 4.67 -4.49
CA GLN A 80 -26.33 4.78 -3.28
C GLN A 80 -26.12 6.11 -2.53
N VAL A 81 -25.20 6.94 -3.00
CA VAL A 81 -24.99 8.29 -2.45
C VAL A 81 -26.11 9.19 -2.97
N THR A 82 -27.19 9.28 -2.19
CA THR A 82 -28.43 9.92 -2.63
C THR A 82 -28.50 11.40 -2.32
N GLU A 83 -27.84 11.89 -1.29
CA GLU A 83 -27.87 13.33 -0.96
C GLU A 83 -26.61 13.75 -0.20
N LEU A 84 -25.95 14.77 -0.75
CA LEU A 84 -25.04 15.58 0.02
C LEU A 84 -25.89 16.55 0.86
N LYS A 85 -25.68 16.57 2.17
CA LYS A 85 -26.31 17.59 2.99
C LYS A 85 -25.89 18.96 2.50
N GLN A 86 -26.87 19.85 2.44
CA GLN A 86 -26.70 21.24 2.05
C GLN A 86 -25.49 21.88 2.75
N GLY A 87 -24.51 22.35 1.99
CA GLY A 87 -23.27 22.93 2.50
C GLY A 87 -22.05 22.01 2.52
N LEU A 88 -22.19 20.73 2.11
CA LEU A 88 -21.08 19.82 1.90
C LEU A 88 -21.03 19.44 0.42
N GLU A 89 -20.14 20.06 -0.33
CA GLU A 89 -19.99 19.77 -1.74
C GLU A 89 -19.52 18.33 -1.98
N ASP A 90 -20.19 17.63 -2.91
CA ASP A 90 -19.58 16.45 -3.52
C ASP A 90 -18.45 16.95 -4.41
N PRO A 91 -17.19 16.76 -4.03
CA PRO A 91 -16.09 17.26 -4.82
C PRO A 91 -15.90 16.48 -6.14
N ARG A 92 -16.74 15.46 -6.38
CA ARG A 92 -16.64 14.65 -7.59
C ARG A 92 -17.42 15.29 -8.75
N PRO A 93 -16.82 15.41 -9.93
CA PRO A 93 -17.55 15.80 -11.11
C PRO A 93 -18.64 14.76 -11.42
N ASN A 94 -19.85 15.21 -11.77
CA ASN A 94 -20.87 14.30 -12.27
C ASN A 94 -20.47 13.78 -13.66
N LEU A 95 -20.15 12.50 -13.74
CA LEU A 95 -19.74 11.86 -14.99
C LEU A 95 -20.90 11.24 -15.77
N GLY A 96 -22.13 11.26 -15.23
CA GLY A 96 -23.28 10.57 -15.83
C GLY A 96 -23.17 9.04 -15.88
N ARG A 97 -22.15 8.47 -15.21
CA ARG A 97 -21.88 7.03 -15.10
C ARG A 97 -21.23 6.68 -13.78
N LEU A 98 -21.26 5.41 -13.41
CA LEU A 98 -20.50 4.90 -12.27
C LEU A 98 -18.98 4.95 -12.55
N ARG A 99 -18.21 5.20 -11.53
CA ARG A 99 -16.75 5.21 -11.56
C ARG A 99 -16.19 3.81 -11.37
N THR A 100 -15.03 3.57 -11.98
CA THR A 100 -14.22 2.38 -11.68
C THR A 100 -13.61 2.50 -10.27
N ALA A 101 -13.17 1.37 -9.70
CA ALA A 101 -12.44 1.41 -8.44
C ALA A 101 -11.16 2.27 -8.54
N ALA A 102 -10.48 2.25 -9.68
CA ALA A 102 -9.31 3.08 -9.93
C ALA A 102 -9.63 4.58 -9.89
N GLU A 103 -10.75 5.00 -10.47
CA GLU A 103 -11.22 6.39 -10.41
C GLU A 103 -11.60 6.79 -8.98
N LEU A 104 -12.26 5.90 -8.22
CA LEU A 104 -12.61 6.16 -6.83
C LEU A 104 -11.35 6.28 -5.94
N ILE A 105 -10.35 5.43 -6.16
CA ILE A 105 -9.07 5.51 -5.43
C ILE A 105 -8.34 6.82 -5.76
N TRP A 106 -8.32 7.21 -7.04
CA TRP A 106 -7.70 8.47 -7.46
C TRP A 106 -8.42 9.67 -6.85
N ASP A 107 -9.75 9.74 -6.96
CA ASP A 107 -10.55 10.82 -6.40
C ASP A 107 -10.35 10.92 -4.87
N ALA A 108 -10.36 9.79 -4.14
CA ALA A 108 -10.10 9.76 -2.71
C ALA A 108 -8.70 10.28 -2.36
N SER A 109 -7.69 9.93 -3.17
CA SER A 109 -6.32 10.43 -3.04
C SER A 109 -6.27 11.95 -3.19
N ILE A 110 -6.81 12.49 -4.28
CA ILE A 110 -6.76 13.93 -4.57
C ILE A 110 -7.52 14.73 -3.50
N GLN A 111 -8.71 14.26 -3.09
CA GLN A 111 -9.54 14.95 -2.10
C GLN A 111 -8.95 14.94 -0.68
N SER A 112 -8.24 13.87 -0.33
CA SER A 112 -7.64 13.76 1.00
C SER A 112 -6.20 14.29 1.08
N GLY A 113 -5.48 14.32 -0.04
CA GLY A 113 -4.04 14.54 -0.09
C GLY A 113 -3.22 13.29 0.25
N LEU A 114 -3.85 12.11 0.33
CA LEU A 114 -3.18 10.85 0.66
C LEU A 114 -2.64 10.18 -0.60
N ASN A 115 -1.42 9.68 -0.55
CA ASN A 115 -0.83 8.91 -1.65
C ASN A 115 -1.73 7.71 -2.04
N PRO A 116 -2.10 7.54 -3.32
CA PRO A 116 -2.93 6.43 -3.77
C PRO A 116 -2.27 5.05 -3.54
N GLN A 117 -0.93 4.98 -3.46
CA GLN A 117 -0.21 3.76 -3.07
C GLN A 117 -0.53 3.34 -1.63
N VAL A 118 -0.68 4.31 -0.72
CA VAL A 118 -1.09 4.05 0.67
C VAL A 118 -2.51 3.49 0.71
N ILE A 119 -3.44 4.05 -0.08
CA ILE A 119 -4.81 3.53 -0.20
C ILE A 119 -4.79 2.08 -0.70
N ILE A 120 -4.09 1.81 -1.81
CA ILE A 120 -3.99 0.49 -2.44
C ILE A 120 -3.41 -0.55 -1.47
N VAL A 121 -2.33 -0.20 -0.77
CA VAL A 121 -1.72 -1.10 0.23
C VAL A 121 -2.67 -1.38 1.37
N THR A 122 -3.42 -0.37 1.84
CA THR A 122 -4.41 -0.54 2.89
C THR A 122 -5.55 -1.45 2.43
N LEU A 123 -6.10 -1.26 1.22
CA LEU A 123 -7.11 -2.15 0.62
C LEU A 123 -6.66 -3.62 0.60
N ASN A 124 -5.38 -3.85 0.29
CA ASN A 124 -4.84 -5.20 0.30
C ASN A 124 -4.60 -5.75 1.70
N LYS A 125 -4.07 -4.92 2.57
CA LYS A 125 -3.79 -5.30 3.97
C LYS A 125 -5.08 -5.69 4.70
N GLU A 126 -6.15 -4.92 4.50
CA GLU A 126 -7.42 -5.14 5.21
C GLU A 126 -8.23 -6.30 4.62
N GLN A 127 -8.30 -6.39 3.29
CA GLN A 127 -9.24 -7.32 2.65
C GLN A 127 -8.62 -8.14 1.50
N GLY A 128 -7.34 -8.04 1.18
CA GLY A 128 -6.71 -8.78 0.08
C GLY A 128 -7.18 -8.36 -1.33
N LEU A 129 -7.88 -7.24 -1.47
CA LEU A 129 -8.55 -6.83 -2.72
C LEU A 129 -7.61 -6.67 -3.93
N ILE A 130 -6.30 -6.59 -3.71
CA ILE A 130 -5.32 -6.43 -4.80
C ILE A 130 -4.75 -7.78 -5.27
N THR A 131 -4.57 -8.74 -4.35
CA THR A 131 -3.82 -9.99 -4.66
C THR A 131 -4.64 -11.26 -4.56
N SER A 132 -5.88 -11.21 -4.08
CA SER A 132 -6.70 -12.38 -3.81
C SER A 132 -7.92 -12.50 -4.74
N ALA A 133 -7.81 -12.05 -6.00
CA ALA A 133 -8.95 -12.01 -6.94
C ALA A 133 -9.68 -13.35 -7.10
N ASN A 134 -8.95 -14.47 -7.02
CA ASN A 134 -9.50 -15.80 -7.20
C ASN A 134 -10.17 -16.37 -5.92
N ASP A 135 -10.03 -15.68 -4.77
CA ASP A 135 -10.53 -16.18 -3.48
C ASP A 135 -11.97 -15.73 -3.21
N TYR A 136 -12.54 -14.91 -4.10
CA TYR A 136 -13.83 -14.28 -3.90
C TYR A 136 -14.95 -14.97 -4.71
N ASP A 137 -15.93 -15.55 -4.02
CA ASP A 137 -17.30 -15.68 -4.53
C ASP A 137 -18.05 -14.34 -4.37
N SER A 138 -19.27 -14.25 -4.90
CA SER A 138 -20.04 -13.00 -4.89
C SER A 138 -20.36 -12.47 -3.48
N VAL A 139 -20.54 -13.36 -2.50
CA VAL A 139 -20.87 -13.01 -1.11
C VAL A 139 -19.63 -12.50 -0.38
N LYS A 140 -18.53 -13.23 -0.51
CA LYS A 140 -17.24 -12.82 0.07
C LYS A 140 -16.78 -11.51 -0.52
N LEU A 141 -16.93 -11.31 -1.83
CA LEU A 141 -16.57 -10.06 -2.50
C LEU A 141 -17.35 -8.88 -1.91
N GLN A 142 -18.68 -9.00 -1.80
CA GLN A 142 -19.47 -7.90 -1.24
C GLN A 142 -19.05 -7.58 0.20
N LYS A 143 -18.84 -8.61 1.02
CA LYS A 143 -18.35 -8.43 2.39
C LYS A 143 -16.99 -7.75 2.44
N ALA A 144 -16.07 -8.08 1.53
CA ALA A 144 -14.76 -7.44 1.44
C ALA A 144 -14.86 -5.98 0.97
N LEU A 145 -15.74 -5.68 0.00
CA LEU A 145 -16.00 -4.31 -0.44
C LEU A 145 -16.66 -3.47 0.65
N ASP A 146 -17.55 -4.05 1.46
CA ASP A 146 -18.20 -3.37 2.58
C ASP A 146 -17.23 -2.98 3.69
N ARG A 147 -16.03 -3.58 3.73
CA ARG A 147 -14.98 -3.36 4.72
C ARG A 147 -13.64 -2.98 4.08
N ALA A 148 -13.68 -2.48 2.87
CA ALA A 148 -12.53 -2.39 1.97
C ALA A 148 -11.26 -1.81 2.60
N MET A 149 -11.41 -0.75 3.41
CA MET A 149 -10.31 -0.09 4.13
C MET A 149 -10.22 -0.49 5.61
N GLY A 150 -11.14 -1.32 6.14
CA GLY A 150 -11.23 -1.59 7.57
C GLY A 150 -11.69 -0.39 8.40
N PHE A 151 -12.24 0.63 7.75
CA PHE A 151 -12.66 1.86 8.43
C PHE A 151 -13.94 1.62 9.23
N ASP A 152 -13.96 2.07 10.49
CA ASP A 152 -15.04 1.84 11.46
C ASP A 152 -15.31 0.34 11.72
N CYS A 153 -14.23 -0.47 11.68
CA CYS A 153 -14.27 -1.91 11.91
C CYS A 153 -13.31 -2.29 13.04
N PRO A 154 -13.54 -1.87 14.29
CA PRO A 154 -12.66 -2.26 15.39
C PRO A 154 -12.76 -3.76 15.67
N ASP A 155 -11.61 -4.40 15.96
CA ASP A 155 -11.49 -5.86 16.14
C ASP A 155 -12.46 -6.42 17.19
N ALA A 156 -12.65 -5.70 18.30
CA ALA A 156 -13.49 -6.14 19.40
C ALA A 156 -14.99 -5.98 19.19
N ALA A 157 -15.43 -5.03 18.35
CA ALA A 157 -16.85 -4.67 18.20
C ALA A 157 -17.42 -5.00 16.80
N GLY A 158 -16.56 -5.40 15.85
CA GLY A 158 -16.96 -5.54 14.46
C GLY A 158 -17.20 -4.19 13.77
N CYS A 159 -17.66 -4.22 12.52
CA CYS A 159 -17.85 -3.01 11.73
C CYS A 159 -19.16 -2.30 12.10
N GLY A 160 -19.09 -0.97 12.16
CA GLY A 160 -20.28 -0.11 12.27
C GLY A 160 -21.16 -0.13 11.03
N ASN A 161 -22.35 0.43 11.14
CA ASN A 161 -23.36 0.45 10.07
C ASN A 161 -23.29 1.70 9.17
N LEU A 162 -22.36 2.63 9.42
CA LEU A 162 -22.32 3.89 8.71
C LEU A 162 -21.54 3.82 7.38
N PHE A 163 -20.58 2.89 7.27
CA PHE A 163 -19.61 2.90 6.18
C PHE A 163 -19.55 1.60 5.34
N PRO A 164 -20.63 0.78 5.22
CA PRO A 164 -20.57 -0.43 4.42
C PRO A 164 -20.58 -0.09 2.92
N GLY A 165 -19.53 -0.46 2.21
CA GLY A 165 -19.36 -0.26 0.77
C GLY A 165 -18.04 0.39 0.43
N PHE A 166 -17.47 0.00 -0.72
CA PHE A 166 -16.17 0.49 -1.18
C PHE A 166 -16.10 2.02 -1.21
N TYR A 167 -17.15 2.65 -1.75
CA TYR A 167 -17.25 4.10 -1.79
C TYR A 167 -17.21 4.71 -0.37
N TYR A 168 -18.06 4.21 0.54
CA TYR A 168 -18.15 4.75 1.90
C TYR A 168 -16.90 4.49 2.72
N GLN A 169 -16.22 3.39 2.50
CA GLN A 169 -14.93 3.11 3.14
C GLN A 169 -13.86 4.13 2.75
N LEU A 170 -13.82 4.58 1.49
CA LEU A 170 -12.86 5.58 1.01
C LEU A 170 -13.22 6.99 1.45
N PHE A 171 -14.45 7.44 1.15
CA PHE A 171 -14.88 8.83 1.26
C PHE A 171 -15.61 9.15 2.54
N GLY A 172 -16.20 8.14 3.16
CA GLY A 172 -17.08 8.29 4.32
C GLY A 172 -18.54 8.42 3.96
N ASN A 173 -19.38 8.31 4.98
CA ASN A 173 -20.78 8.64 4.94
C ASN A 173 -21.04 9.81 5.89
N TYR A 174 -22.23 10.38 5.84
CA TYR A 174 -22.59 11.44 6.76
C TYR A 174 -22.76 10.89 8.18
N ASP A 175 -21.89 11.36 9.06
CA ASP A 175 -21.99 11.12 10.50
C ASP A 175 -22.75 12.28 11.13
N SER A 176 -24.04 12.05 11.44
CA SER A 176 -24.92 13.07 12.05
C SER A 176 -24.48 13.50 13.45
N THR A 177 -23.79 12.59 14.18
CA THR A 177 -23.30 12.87 15.53
C THR A 177 -22.17 13.90 15.51
N ASN A 178 -21.31 13.83 14.50
CA ASN A 178 -20.14 14.70 14.36
C ASN A 178 -20.30 15.75 13.24
N ASN A 179 -21.45 15.79 12.57
CA ASN A 179 -21.77 16.70 11.46
C ASN A 179 -20.66 16.76 10.39
N ARG A 180 -20.21 15.60 9.92
CA ARG A 180 -19.08 15.51 8.99
C ARG A 180 -19.13 14.26 8.12
N TYR A 181 -18.43 14.33 6.96
CA TYR A 181 -18.04 13.16 6.20
C TYR A 181 -16.57 12.82 6.51
N LEU A 182 -16.33 11.61 6.97
CA LEU A 182 -14.98 11.14 7.29
C LEU A 182 -14.84 9.67 6.90
N GLY A 183 -14.16 9.40 5.79
CA GLY A 183 -13.74 8.05 5.40
C GLY A 183 -12.29 7.78 5.74
N ALA A 184 -11.80 6.61 5.36
CA ALA A 184 -10.45 6.16 5.68
C ALA A 184 -9.36 7.12 5.19
N ALA A 185 -9.43 7.58 3.94
CA ALA A 185 -8.41 8.45 3.35
C ALA A 185 -8.28 9.77 4.12
N LYS A 186 -9.39 10.44 4.39
CA LYS A 186 -9.40 11.68 5.20
C LYS A 186 -8.99 11.44 6.65
N SER A 187 -9.32 10.30 7.23
CA SER A 187 -8.94 9.95 8.60
C SER A 187 -7.42 9.78 8.75
N LEU A 188 -6.78 9.10 7.80
CA LEU A 188 -5.33 8.96 7.74
C LEU A 188 -4.65 10.32 7.60
N MET A 189 -5.11 11.16 6.66
CA MET A 189 -4.56 12.49 6.45
C MET A 189 -4.80 13.43 7.63
N LYS A 190 -5.95 13.36 8.30
CA LYS A 190 -6.21 14.13 9.52
C LYS A 190 -5.20 13.78 10.62
N SER A 191 -4.85 12.50 10.77
CA SER A 191 -3.83 12.07 11.73
C SER A 191 -2.44 12.56 11.34
N PHE A 192 -2.11 12.51 10.07
CA PHE A 192 -0.83 12.97 9.50
C PHE A 192 -0.65 14.50 9.63
N THR A 193 -1.66 15.29 9.28
CA THR A 193 -1.56 16.77 9.26
C THR A 193 -1.75 17.44 10.62
N THR A 194 -2.21 16.70 11.63
CA THR A 194 -2.30 17.22 13.00
C THR A 194 -0.89 17.59 13.51
N THR A 195 -0.73 18.77 14.08
CA THR A 195 0.56 19.26 14.63
C THR A 195 1.20 18.22 15.56
N GLY A 196 2.45 17.84 15.25
CA GLY A 196 3.19 16.79 15.96
C GLY A 196 2.69 15.37 15.67
N GLY A 197 1.95 15.18 14.55
CA GLY A 197 1.35 13.90 14.19
C GLY A 197 0.32 13.42 15.22
N ARG A 198 -0.56 12.52 14.82
CA ARG A 198 -1.52 11.90 15.73
C ARG A 198 -1.38 10.39 15.68
N GLY A 199 -0.73 9.83 16.69
CA GLY A 199 -0.58 8.39 16.89
C GLY A 199 -1.77 7.75 17.60
N PRO A 200 -1.68 6.46 17.95
CA PRO A 200 -2.69 5.74 18.71
C PRO A 200 -2.90 6.36 20.09
N SER A 201 -4.05 6.06 20.70
CA SER A 201 -4.28 6.39 22.10
C SER A 201 -3.68 5.26 22.96
N VAL A 202 -2.85 5.65 23.93
CA VAL A 202 -2.25 4.76 24.92
C VAL A 202 -2.56 5.36 26.29
N ASP A 203 -3.11 4.57 27.20
CA ASP A 203 -3.53 5.01 28.53
C ASP A 203 -4.42 6.28 28.52
N GLY A 204 -5.34 6.33 27.56
CA GLY A 204 -6.27 7.45 27.40
C GLY A 204 -5.69 8.70 26.74
N ALA A 205 -4.39 8.78 26.53
CA ALA A 205 -3.72 9.91 25.89
C ALA A 205 -3.38 9.61 24.40
N THR A 206 -3.57 10.61 23.52
CA THR A 206 -3.15 10.51 22.11
C THR A 206 -1.64 10.69 22.02
N SER A 207 -0.94 9.69 21.51
CA SER A 207 0.52 9.75 21.30
C SER A 207 0.91 10.67 20.12
N ARG A 208 2.15 11.14 20.14
CA ARG A 208 2.73 12.11 19.21
C ARG A 208 4.06 11.63 18.65
N VAL A 209 4.47 12.21 17.54
CA VAL A 209 5.82 12.01 16.98
C VAL A 209 6.88 12.31 18.05
N GLY A 210 7.92 11.48 18.08
CA GLY A 210 8.99 11.52 19.07
C GLY A 210 8.72 10.69 20.34
N GLN A 211 7.48 10.28 20.59
CA GLN A 211 7.15 9.46 21.74
C GLN A 211 7.41 7.97 21.47
N THR A 212 7.92 7.29 22.49
CA THR A 212 7.97 5.82 22.54
C THR A 212 6.72 5.32 23.21
N ILE A 213 6.02 4.40 22.56
CA ILE A 213 4.79 3.78 23.04
C ILE A 213 4.93 2.26 23.01
N THR A 214 4.22 1.60 23.89
CA THR A 214 4.11 0.13 23.87
C THR A 214 2.74 -0.24 23.27
N LEU A 215 2.75 -1.04 22.22
CA LEU A 215 1.55 -1.58 21.61
C LEU A 215 1.34 -3.01 22.09
N ASP A 216 0.12 -3.26 22.50
CA ASP A 216 -0.34 -4.58 22.89
C ASP A 216 -0.57 -5.44 21.64
N ASN A 217 -0.03 -6.65 21.64
CA ASN A 217 -0.22 -7.64 20.58
C ASN A 217 -1.45 -8.53 20.80
N THR A 218 -2.23 -8.30 21.85
CA THR A 218 -3.38 -9.16 22.22
C THR A 218 -4.50 -9.18 21.19
N MET A 219 -4.52 -8.22 20.27
CA MET A 219 -5.57 -8.07 19.26
C MET A 219 -5.19 -8.61 17.87
N GLY A 220 -4.05 -9.21 17.69
CA GLY A 220 -3.54 -9.63 16.38
C GLY A 220 -3.52 -11.13 16.11
N GLY A 221 -4.00 -11.97 17.02
CA GLY A 221 -3.87 -13.43 16.93
C GLY A 221 -2.44 -13.94 17.17
N TYR A 222 -1.57 -13.07 17.70
CA TYR A 222 -0.16 -13.38 18.00
C TYR A 222 0.15 -13.31 19.51
N GLU A 223 -0.86 -13.25 20.38
CA GLU A 223 -0.76 -13.03 21.81
C GLU A 223 0.19 -14.01 22.49
N ASN A 224 0.26 -15.25 21.98
CA ASN A 224 1.11 -16.31 22.52
C ASN A 224 2.45 -16.46 21.80
N ILE A 225 2.70 -15.65 20.76
CA ILE A 225 3.87 -15.81 19.86
C ILE A 225 4.79 -14.60 19.94
N LEU A 226 4.24 -13.40 20.10
CA LEU A 226 5.00 -12.16 20.06
C LEU A 226 4.72 -11.30 21.30
N PRO A 227 5.77 -10.81 21.97
CA PRO A 227 5.60 -9.89 23.10
C PRO A 227 5.07 -8.54 22.64
N ASN A 228 4.58 -7.74 23.59
CA ASN A 228 4.29 -6.33 23.36
C ASN A 228 5.49 -5.62 22.72
N GLN A 229 5.22 -4.74 21.78
CA GLN A 229 6.26 -4.04 21.03
C GLN A 229 6.35 -2.58 21.45
N SER A 230 7.53 -2.18 21.90
CA SER A 230 7.86 -0.77 22.10
C SER A 230 8.35 -0.17 20.78
N ILE A 231 7.71 0.90 20.34
CA ILE A 231 8.05 1.63 19.12
C ILE A 231 8.18 3.12 19.40
N THR A 232 9.06 3.78 18.66
CA THR A 232 9.16 5.25 18.65
C THR A 232 8.52 5.79 17.37
N LEU A 233 7.54 6.67 17.50
CA LEU A 233 6.87 7.30 16.35
C LEU A 233 7.81 8.32 15.70
N SER A 234 8.58 7.92 14.70
CA SER A 234 9.66 8.77 14.15
C SER A 234 9.18 9.89 13.24
N ASN A 235 7.99 9.78 12.65
CA ASN A 235 7.42 10.78 11.75
C ASN A 235 5.88 10.73 11.74
N ASN A 236 5.27 11.73 11.07
CA ASN A 236 3.81 11.87 11.02
C ASN A 236 3.13 10.72 10.29
N ALA A 237 3.72 10.21 9.22
CA ALA A 237 3.21 9.07 8.46
C ALA A 237 3.12 7.80 9.32
N THR A 238 4.18 7.52 10.07
CA THR A 238 4.22 6.39 11.00
C THR A 238 3.19 6.55 12.11
N ALA A 239 3.07 7.75 12.71
CA ALA A 239 2.06 8.04 13.72
C ALA A 239 0.64 7.81 13.18
N ALA A 240 0.34 8.30 11.97
CA ALA A 240 -0.96 8.14 11.31
C ALA A 240 -1.30 6.67 11.02
N LEU A 241 -0.34 5.89 10.54
CA LEU A 241 -0.51 4.47 10.25
C LEU A 241 -0.76 3.67 11.55
N TYR A 242 -0.03 3.94 12.62
CA TYR A 242 -0.31 3.32 13.93
C TYR A 242 -1.61 3.82 14.57
N ARG A 243 -2.02 5.06 14.31
CA ARG A 243 -3.35 5.53 14.72
C ARG A 243 -4.45 4.75 14.04
N TYR A 244 -4.25 4.41 12.77
CA TYR A 244 -5.21 3.67 11.97
C TYR A 244 -5.27 2.19 12.36
N THR A 245 -4.11 1.57 12.53
CA THR A 245 -3.95 0.16 12.91
C THR A 245 -2.91 0.07 14.04
N PRO A 246 -3.31 -0.02 15.31
CA PRO A 246 -2.40 0.02 16.45
C PRO A 246 -1.68 -1.32 16.71
N HIS A 247 -1.28 -2.03 15.65
CA HIS A 247 -0.58 -3.31 15.71
C HIS A 247 0.69 -3.26 14.87
N VAL A 248 1.82 -3.76 15.43
CA VAL A 248 3.09 -3.86 14.71
C VAL A 248 3.00 -5.01 13.71
N PHE A 249 2.85 -6.24 14.21
CA PHE A 249 2.66 -7.42 13.38
C PHE A 249 1.19 -7.56 12.98
N ASN A 250 0.91 -8.31 11.91
CA ASN A 250 -0.43 -8.46 11.33
C ASN A 250 -1.14 -7.13 10.94
N GLY A 251 -0.49 -6.01 11.17
CA GLY A 251 -0.98 -4.68 10.84
C GLY A 251 0.05 -3.91 10.01
N ASN A 252 0.88 -3.13 10.68
CA ASN A 252 1.83 -2.24 10.01
C ASN A 252 3.03 -2.98 9.38
N TYR A 253 3.41 -4.16 9.85
CA TYR A 253 4.36 -5.01 9.14
C TYR A 253 3.80 -5.44 7.76
N ASN A 254 2.53 -5.84 7.67
CA ASN A 254 1.91 -6.19 6.40
C ASN A 254 1.80 -4.97 5.49
N PHE A 255 1.44 -3.80 6.02
CA PHE A 255 1.49 -2.54 5.28
C PHE A 255 2.88 -2.30 4.68
N TRP A 256 3.92 -2.32 5.51
CA TRP A 256 5.31 -2.12 5.09
C TRP A 256 5.74 -3.15 4.04
N LYS A 257 5.44 -4.43 4.25
CA LYS A 257 5.79 -5.52 3.35
C LYS A 257 5.19 -5.32 1.95
N PHE A 258 3.90 -5.00 1.85
CA PHE A 258 3.27 -4.74 0.57
C PHE A 258 3.77 -3.45 -0.07
N PHE A 259 3.94 -2.39 0.72
CA PHE A 259 4.44 -1.12 0.22
C PHE A 259 5.85 -1.28 -0.36
N GLN A 260 6.76 -1.89 0.35
CA GLN A 260 8.12 -2.17 -0.14
C GLN A 260 8.12 -3.13 -1.33
N GLY A 261 7.31 -4.18 -1.29
CA GLY A 261 7.23 -5.16 -2.36
C GLY A 261 6.70 -4.62 -3.68
N TRP A 262 5.86 -3.59 -3.63
CA TRP A 262 5.25 -3.02 -4.84
C TRP A 262 5.86 -1.68 -5.26
N PHE A 263 6.31 -0.87 -4.31
CA PHE A 263 6.65 0.53 -4.54
C PHE A 263 8.06 0.92 -4.06
N LYS A 264 8.92 -0.07 -3.78
CA LYS A 264 10.32 0.14 -3.37
C LYS A 264 11.09 1.04 -4.35
N TYR A 265 10.81 0.87 -5.63
CA TYR A 265 11.44 1.65 -6.67
C TYR A 265 10.49 2.73 -7.18
N PRO A 266 10.83 4.02 -7.00
CA PRO A 266 10.02 5.12 -7.50
C PRO A 266 9.82 5.08 -9.02
N ASN A 267 8.77 5.75 -9.49
CA ASN A 267 8.57 5.99 -10.92
C ASN A 267 9.81 6.65 -11.54
N GLY A 268 10.17 6.23 -12.74
CA GLY A 268 11.36 6.69 -13.43
C GLY A 268 12.64 5.91 -13.08
N THR A 269 12.62 5.01 -12.07
CA THR A 269 13.78 4.17 -11.76
C THR A 269 14.09 3.26 -12.93
N LEU A 270 15.32 3.35 -13.44
CA LEU A 270 15.82 2.42 -14.46
C LEU A 270 16.43 1.18 -13.79
N LEU A 271 16.02 0.02 -14.24
CA LEU A 271 16.51 -1.28 -13.78
C LEU A 271 17.14 -2.02 -14.95
N LYS A 272 18.40 -2.47 -14.78
CA LYS A 272 19.09 -3.30 -15.74
C LYS A 272 19.89 -4.37 -14.99
N LEU A 273 19.79 -5.62 -15.44
CA LEU A 273 20.69 -6.66 -14.98
C LEU A 273 22.03 -6.53 -15.73
N ALA A 274 23.14 -6.74 -15.03
CA ALA A 274 24.47 -6.53 -15.59
C ALA A 274 24.74 -7.36 -16.86
N ALA A 275 24.14 -8.55 -16.97
CA ALA A 275 24.29 -9.47 -18.09
C ALA A 275 23.15 -9.42 -19.12
N ALA A 276 22.15 -8.54 -18.93
CA ALA A 276 20.99 -8.46 -19.83
C ALA A 276 21.08 -7.25 -20.77
N ALA A 277 20.64 -7.42 -22.01
CA ALA A 277 20.51 -6.30 -22.96
C ALA A 277 19.38 -5.35 -22.55
N ASP A 278 18.31 -5.89 -21.97
CA ASP A 278 17.09 -5.17 -21.66
C ASP A 278 17.26 -4.19 -20.49
N THR A 279 16.77 -2.98 -20.69
CA THR A 279 16.59 -1.98 -19.65
C THR A 279 15.09 -1.82 -19.36
N TYR A 280 14.74 -1.70 -18.10
CA TYR A 280 13.36 -1.51 -17.67
C TYR A 280 13.23 -0.20 -16.93
N ILE A 281 12.07 0.44 -17.05
CA ILE A 281 11.69 1.59 -16.24
C ILE A 281 10.55 1.21 -15.31
N ILE A 282 10.57 1.71 -14.08
CA ILE A 282 9.43 1.61 -13.18
C ILE A 282 8.46 2.74 -13.48
N GLN A 283 7.22 2.37 -13.81
CA GLN A 283 6.11 3.31 -13.97
C GLN A 283 4.88 2.76 -13.25
N ASN A 284 4.29 3.58 -12.40
CA ASN A 284 3.09 3.23 -11.61
C ASN A 284 3.26 1.91 -10.83
N GLY A 285 4.43 1.69 -10.24
CA GLY A 285 4.75 0.46 -9.52
C GLY A 285 4.94 -0.79 -10.40
N VAL A 286 4.99 -0.62 -11.72
CA VAL A 286 5.14 -1.72 -12.69
C VAL A 286 6.43 -1.58 -13.48
N LYS A 287 7.12 -2.70 -13.67
CA LYS A 287 8.31 -2.79 -14.53
C LYS A 287 7.89 -2.82 -16.00
N GLN A 288 8.35 -1.86 -16.79
CA GLN A 288 8.11 -1.77 -18.23
C GLN A 288 9.42 -1.84 -19.00
N LEU A 289 9.43 -2.57 -20.11
CA LEU A 289 10.59 -2.62 -21.01
C LEU A 289 10.77 -1.24 -21.67
N VAL A 290 11.98 -0.72 -21.63
CA VAL A 290 12.36 0.47 -22.40
C VAL A 290 12.70 -0.01 -23.81
N PRO A 291 11.97 0.44 -24.84
CA PRO A 291 12.34 0.12 -26.23
C PRO A 291 13.77 0.55 -26.53
N GLN A 292 14.52 -0.29 -27.23
CA GLN A 292 15.87 0.01 -27.69
C GLN A 292 15.82 0.89 -28.94
#